data_e72018c2c5a020848c0ac36be00649e1
#
_entry.id   e72018c2c5a020848c0ac36be00649e1
#
_cell.length_a   1.000
_cell.length_b   1.000
_cell.length_c   1.000
_cell.angle_alpha   90.00
_cell.angle_beta   90.00
_cell.angle_gamma   90.00
#
_symmetry.space_group_name_H-M   'P 1'
#
loop_
_entity.id
_entity.type
_entity.pdbx_description
1 polymer ?
#
loop_
_entity_poly.entity_id
_entity_poly.type
_entity_poly.pdbx_seq_one_letter_code
_entity_poly.pdbx_strand_id
1 'polypeptide(L)'
;LEFRRVLFRSDAIPQSGGWLTDVKVMLGFLELGLAMKFLSTADMTPELHLLPRELFLIVWILIGLAASAYLLGFIKFPHTSKGRPKFGAIRVATLVVFLGFSIYLMPGAFGGKNLKLISGFPPPLHYSAGWFYEVDGHCPLGIDCYKDFDKGWEAAQAQGKPVMIDFT
;
A
#
# COMPACT_ATOMS: atom_id res chain seq x y z
N LEU A 1 59.28 -0.80 29.01
CA LEU A 1 57.87 -1.20 29.01
C LEU A 1 57.23 -0.68 27.71
N GLU A 2 57.32 -1.46 26.63
CA GLU A 2 56.63 -1.19 25.37
C GLU A 2 55.16 -1.57 25.53
N PHE A 3 54.30 -0.58 25.63
CA PHE A 3 52.87 -0.76 25.42
C PHE A 3 52.64 -1.09 23.95
N ARG A 4 52.60 -2.37 23.60
CA ARG A 4 52.12 -2.83 22.31
C ARG A 4 50.67 -2.37 22.18
N ARG A 5 50.43 -1.29 21.42
CA ARG A 5 49.10 -0.92 20.92
C ARG A 5 48.59 -2.10 20.12
N VAL A 6 47.72 -2.90 20.74
CA VAL A 6 46.88 -3.83 20.00
C VAL A 6 45.96 -2.94 19.19
N LEU A 7 46.37 -2.65 17.96
CA LEU A 7 45.45 -2.09 16.94
C LEU A 7 44.38 -3.16 16.72
N PHE A 8 43.24 -3.00 17.35
CA PHE A 8 42.05 -3.71 16.92
C PHE A 8 41.83 -3.33 15.46
N ARG A 9 42.23 -4.25 14.58
CA ARG A 9 41.86 -4.19 13.17
C ARG A 9 40.35 -4.30 13.08
N SER A 10 39.68 -3.18 12.95
CA SER A 10 38.23 -3.10 12.67
C SER A 10 37.87 -3.71 11.31
N ASP A 11 38.85 -4.18 10.56
CA ASP A 11 38.65 -4.87 9.26
C ASP A 11 37.98 -6.24 9.40
N ALA A 12 37.88 -6.79 10.63
CA ALA A 12 37.22 -8.08 10.89
C ALA A 12 35.69 -7.95 11.07
N ILE A 13 35.16 -6.73 11.18
CA ILE A 13 33.71 -6.53 11.13
C ILE A 13 33.32 -6.58 9.65
N PRO A 14 32.56 -7.60 9.19
CA PRO A 14 32.06 -7.60 7.83
C PRO A 14 31.28 -6.30 7.65
N GLN A 15 31.84 -5.37 6.86
CA GLN A 15 31.10 -4.17 6.48
C GLN A 15 29.77 -4.67 5.95
N SER A 16 28.70 -4.37 6.68
CA SER A 16 27.35 -4.74 6.29
C SER A 16 27.18 -4.29 4.86
N GLY A 17 27.24 -5.26 3.93
CA GLY A 17 27.33 -4.99 2.51
C GLY A 17 26.15 -4.11 2.09
N GLY A 18 26.26 -3.39 1.01
CA GLY A 18 25.24 -2.45 0.52
C GLY A 18 23.79 -2.97 0.51
N TRP A 19 23.60 -4.29 0.58
CA TRP A 19 22.29 -4.94 0.70
C TRP A 19 21.54 -4.56 1.99
N LEU A 20 22.25 -4.38 3.13
CA LEU A 20 21.61 -3.99 4.39
C LEU A 20 21.09 -2.55 4.32
N THR A 21 21.79 -1.69 3.59
CA THR A 21 21.32 -0.31 3.32
C THR A 21 20.05 -0.34 2.45
N ASP A 22 20.02 -1.20 1.42
CA ASP A 22 18.84 -1.38 0.59
C ASP A 22 17.65 -1.89 1.41
N VAL A 23 17.86 -2.85 2.31
CA VAL A 23 16.80 -3.35 3.22
C VAL A 23 16.27 -2.24 4.11
N LYS A 24 17.13 -1.42 4.72
CA LYS A 24 16.70 -0.29 5.56
C LYS A 24 15.85 0.72 4.78
N VAL A 25 16.25 1.04 3.56
CA VAL A 25 15.48 1.96 2.71
C VAL A 25 14.13 1.35 2.31
N MET A 26 14.10 0.06 1.97
CA MET A 26 12.85 -0.65 1.64
C MET A 26 11.90 -0.70 2.83
N LEU A 27 12.40 -0.93 4.04
CA LEU A 27 11.60 -0.88 5.26
C LEU A 27 11.02 0.52 5.48
N GLY A 28 11.78 1.59 5.20
CA GLY A 28 11.28 2.97 5.26
C GLY A 28 10.12 3.22 4.28
N PHE A 29 10.19 2.69 3.05
CA PHE A 29 9.07 2.78 2.10
C PHE A 29 7.84 1.98 2.57
N LEU A 30 8.03 0.81 3.16
CA LEU A 30 6.95 0.02 3.75
C LEU A 30 6.31 0.75 4.93
N GLU A 31 7.12 1.33 5.81
CA GLU A 31 6.65 2.12 6.96
C GLU A 31 5.82 3.33 6.52
N LEU A 32 6.28 4.04 5.48
CA LEU A 32 5.52 5.14 4.88
C LEU A 32 4.15 4.66 4.35
N GLY A 33 4.12 3.52 3.68
CA GLY A 33 2.88 2.92 3.21
C GLY A 33 1.94 2.53 4.36
N LEU A 34 2.47 1.92 5.43
CA LEU A 34 1.68 1.58 6.60
C LEU A 34 1.16 2.82 7.32
N ALA A 35 1.95 3.90 7.42
CA ALA A 35 1.49 5.18 7.95
C ALA A 35 0.28 5.70 7.16
N MET A 36 0.30 5.61 5.83
CA MET A 36 -0.85 5.97 4.98
C MET A 36 -2.07 5.07 5.26
N LYS A 37 -1.87 3.78 5.54
CA LYS A 37 -2.97 2.87 5.94
C LYS A 37 -3.61 3.30 7.25
N PHE A 38 -2.82 3.63 8.26
CA PHE A 38 -3.34 4.12 9.54
C PHE A 38 -4.08 5.46 9.39
N LEU A 39 -3.52 6.36 8.57
CA LEU A 39 -4.17 7.64 8.27
C LEU A 39 -5.53 7.43 7.58
N SER A 40 -5.60 6.53 6.61
CA SER A 40 -6.85 6.17 5.93
C SER A 40 -7.87 5.56 6.90
N THR A 41 -7.44 4.73 7.84
CA THR A 41 -8.34 4.16 8.86
C THR A 41 -8.86 5.25 9.81
N ALA A 42 -8.01 6.18 10.20
CA ALA A 42 -8.39 7.32 11.01
C ALA A 42 -9.36 8.28 10.29
N ASP A 43 -9.21 8.43 8.98
CA ASP A 43 -10.10 9.24 8.12
C ASP A 43 -11.50 8.62 7.97
N MET A 44 -11.57 7.30 7.86
CA MET A 44 -12.84 6.57 7.74
C MET A 44 -13.71 6.63 9.00
N THR A 45 -13.11 6.75 10.19
CA THR A 45 -13.86 6.75 11.47
C THR A 45 -14.81 7.95 11.60
N PRO A 46 -14.38 9.21 11.34
CA PRO A 46 -15.27 10.37 11.30
C PRO A 46 -15.88 10.65 9.92
N GLU A 47 -15.68 9.78 8.93
CA GLU A 47 -16.15 9.94 7.54
C GLU A 47 -15.76 11.28 6.88
N LEU A 48 -14.52 11.75 7.14
CA LEU A 48 -14.03 13.03 6.62
C LEU A 48 -13.84 13.04 5.09
N HIS A 49 -13.71 11.87 4.46
CA HIS A 49 -13.47 11.68 3.02
C HIS A 49 -12.24 12.43 2.48
N LEU A 50 -11.21 12.64 3.31
CA LEU A 50 -9.96 13.27 2.92
C LEU A 50 -9.07 12.33 2.09
N LEU A 51 -9.15 11.03 2.39
CA LEU A 51 -8.38 9.96 1.75
C LEU A 51 -9.30 8.95 1.06
N PRO A 52 -9.95 9.35 -0.06
CA PRO A 52 -10.76 8.42 -0.81
C PRO A 52 -9.92 7.25 -1.34
N ARG A 53 -10.58 6.15 -1.69
CA ARG A 53 -9.94 4.90 -2.14
C ARG A 53 -8.93 5.12 -3.26
N GLU A 54 -9.26 5.95 -4.26
CA GLU A 54 -8.38 6.25 -5.39
C GLU A 54 -7.09 6.92 -4.94
N LEU A 55 -7.20 7.96 -4.10
CA LEU A 55 -6.05 8.68 -3.59
C LEU A 55 -5.14 7.75 -2.78
N PHE A 56 -5.73 6.92 -1.92
CA PHE A 56 -5.01 5.91 -1.15
C PHE A 56 -4.21 4.98 -2.06
N LEU A 57 -4.83 4.41 -3.10
CA LEU A 57 -4.18 3.50 -4.04
C LEU A 57 -3.12 4.21 -4.88
N ILE A 58 -3.37 5.44 -5.34
CA ILE A 58 -2.39 6.25 -6.08
C ILE A 58 -1.14 6.49 -5.24
N VAL A 59 -1.29 6.89 -3.97
CA VAL A 59 -0.16 7.10 -3.07
C VAL A 59 0.64 5.80 -2.89
N TRP A 60 -0.01 4.66 -2.73
CA TRP A 60 0.67 3.37 -2.65
C TRP A 60 1.40 2.98 -3.94
N ILE A 61 0.81 3.27 -5.11
CA ILE A 61 1.48 3.10 -6.41
C ILE A 61 2.74 3.98 -6.47
N LEU A 62 2.64 5.25 -6.07
CA LEU A 62 3.78 6.17 -6.07
C LEU A 62 4.90 5.71 -5.12
N ILE A 63 4.56 5.23 -3.92
CA ILE A 63 5.52 4.65 -2.98
C ILE A 63 6.23 3.44 -3.61
N GLY A 64 5.48 2.53 -4.22
CA GLY A 64 6.05 1.35 -4.88
C GLY A 64 6.93 1.69 -6.08
N LEU A 65 6.54 2.69 -6.88
CA LEU A 65 7.35 3.20 -7.99
C LEU A 65 8.62 3.91 -7.49
N ALA A 66 8.53 4.71 -6.42
CA ALA A 66 9.68 5.36 -5.82
C ALA A 66 10.69 4.34 -5.24
N ALA A 67 10.19 3.29 -4.57
CA ALA A 67 11.00 2.17 -4.11
C ALA A 67 11.69 1.45 -5.27
N SER A 68 10.97 1.21 -6.36
CA SER A 68 11.51 0.61 -7.59
C SER A 68 12.57 1.49 -8.25
N ALA A 69 12.33 2.80 -8.32
CA ALA A 69 13.28 3.78 -8.85
C ALA A 69 14.57 3.86 -8.01
N TYR A 70 14.45 3.74 -6.69
CA TYR A 70 15.61 3.61 -5.80
C TYR A 70 16.41 2.34 -6.10
N LEU A 71 15.75 1.19 -6.22
CA LEU A 71 16.41 -0.08 -6.54
C LEU A 71 17.08 -0.07 -7.91
N LEU A 72 16.51 0.62 -8.88
CA LEU A 72 17.12 0.84 -10.20
C LEU A 72 18.30 1.82 -10.17
N GLY A 73 18.44 2.60 -9.07
CA GLY A 73 19.53 3.56 -8.90
C GLY A 73 19.25 4.97 -9.45
N PHE A 74 18.00 5.27 -9.82
CA PHE A 74 17.58 6.62 -10.22
C PHE A 74 17.55 7.56 -9.01
N ILE A 75 17.12 7.08 -7.86
CA ILE A 75 17.07 7.83 -6.61
C ILE A 75 18.27 7.43 -5.76
N LYS A 76 19.06 8.41 -5.29
CA LYS A 76 20.22 8.20 -4.43
C LYS A 76 20.03 8.95 -3.13
N PHE A 77 20.08 8.24 -2.01
CA PHE A 77 20.09 8.87 -0.69
C PHE A 77 21.52 9.16 -0.22
N PRO A 78 21.73 10.16 0.67
CA PRO A 78 23.06 10.58 1.12
C PRO A 78 23.92 9.45 1.73
N HIS A 79 23.28 8.43 2.29
CA HIS A 79 23.93 7.28 2.94
C HIS A 79 24.02 6.03 2.05
N THR A 80 23.59 6.12 0.79
CA THR A 80 23.73 5.02 -0.16
C THR A 80 25.15 4.97 -0.72
N SER A 81 25.70 3.78 -0.90
CA SER A 81 27.05 3.61 -1.47
C SER A 81 27.19 4.34 -2.80
N LYS A 82 28.27 5.13 -2.94
CA LYS A 82 28.54 6.00 -4.10
C LYS A 82 28.76 5.26 -5.43
N GLY A 83 28.72 3.92 -5.45
CA GLY A 83 28.93 3.10 -6.64
C GLY A 83 27.68 2.84 -7.45
N ARG A 84 27.84 2.28 -8.67
CA ARG A 84 26.72 1.72 -9.43
C ARG A 84 26.08 0.58 -8.62
N PRO A 85 24.73 0.50 -8.56
CA PRO A 85 24.06 -0.55 -7.85
C PRO A 85 24.45 -1.91 -8.43
N LYS A 86 24.97 -2.79 -7.59
CA LYS A 86 25.20 -4.20 -7.98
C LYS A 86 23.84 -4.90 -7.98
N PHE A 87 23.42 -5.38 -9.12
CA PHE A 87 22.17 -6.15 -9.26
C PHE A 87 22.39 -7.58 -8.74
N GLY A 88 22.29 -7.75 -7.42
CA GLY A 88 22.23 -9.07 -6.80
C GLY A 88 20.81 -9.67 -6.89
N ALA A 89 20.69 -10.99 -6.72
CA ALA A 89 19.41 -11.70 -6.81
C ALA A 89 18.34 -11.11 -5.87
N ILE A 90 18.71 -10.76 -4.64
CA ILE A 90 17.80 -10.16 -3.64
C ILE A 90 17.27 -8.80 -4.14
N ARG A 91 18.14 -7.95 -4.69
CA ARG A 91 17.75 -6.63 -5.20
C ARG A 91 16.78 -6.74 -6.37
N VAL A 92 17.04 -7.66 -7.29
CA VAL A 92 16.15 -7.93 -8.43
C VAL A 92 14.82 -8.50 -7.96
N ALA A 93 14.82 -9.45 -7.03
CA ALA A 93 13.59 -10.02 -6.47
C ALA A 93 12.73 -8.94 -5.79
N THR A 94 13.34 -8.07 -4.96
CA THR A 94 12.65 -6.96 -4.31
C THR A 94 12.08 -5.97 -5.33
N LEU A 95 12.83 -5.65 -6.39
CA LEU A 95 12.36 -4.79 -7.48
C LEU A 95 11.12 -5.38 -8.16
N VAL A 96 11.15 -6.67 -8.48
CA VAL A 96 10.00 -7.36 -9.12
C VAL A 96 8.77 -7.33 -8.21
N VAL A 97 8.95 -7.52 -6.90
CA VAL A 97 7.86 -7.47 -5.92
C VAL A 97 7.24 -6.08 -5.88
N PHE A 98 8.03 -5.01 -5.70
CA PHE A 98 7.49 -3.64 -5.61
C PHE A 98 6.87 -3.17 -6.92
N LEU A 99 7.51 -3.44 -8.05
CA LEU A 99 6.99 -3.07 -9.37
C LEU A 99 5.72 -3.86 -9.70
N GLY A 100 5.72 -5.18 -9.48
CA GLY A 100 4.56 -6.05 -9.69
C GLY A 100 3.38 -5.66 -8.79
N PHE A 101 3.65 -5.30 -7.54
CA PHE A 101 2.64 -4.80 -6.62
C PHE A 101 2.04 -3.47 -7.10
N SER A 102 2.88 -2.52 -7.56
CA SER A 102 2.40 -1.24 -8.11
C SER A 102 1.51 -1.44 -9.34
N ILE A 103 1.88 -2.34 -10.24
CA ILE A 103 1.07 -2.70 -11.43
C ILE A 103 -0.25 -3.37 -10.99
N TYR A 104 -0.21 -4.25 -9.98
CA TYR A 104 -1.39 -4.91 -9.44
C TYR A 104 -2.40 -3.93 -8.84
N LEU A 105 -1.95 -2.80 -8.27
CA LEU A 105 -2.83 -1.77 -7.70
C LEU A 105 -3.53 -0.91 -8.77
N MET A 106 -2.98 -0.79 -9.98
CA MET A 106 -3.52 0.08 -11.04
C MET A 106 -4.99 -0.17 -11.37
N PRO A 107 -5.46 -1.42 -11.62
CA PRO A 107 -6.86 -1.66 -11.92
C PRO A 107 -7.80 -1.33 -10.76
N GLY A 108 -7.31 -1.35 -9.53
CA GLY A 108 -8.07 -0.92 -8.35
C GLY A 108 -8.20 0.60 -8.26
N ALA A 109 -7.15 1.34 -8.62
CA ALA A 109 -7.11 2.81 -8.57
C ALA A 109 -7.92 3.46 -9.70
N PHE A 110 -7.79 2.93 -10.93
CA PHE A 110 -8.35 3.55 -12.14
C PHE A 110 -9.60 2.85 -12.68
N GLY A 111 -9.85 1.61 -12.29
CA GLY A 111 -10.96 0.81 -12.82
C GLY A 111 -11.95 0.32 -11.77
N GLY A 112 -11.88 0.78 -10.52
CA GLY A 112 -12.81 0.39 -9.46
C GLY A 112 -12.85 -1.11 -9.12
N LYS A 113 -11.88 -1.88 -9.61
CA LYS A 113 -11.88 -3.33 -9.41
C LYS A 113 -11.53 -3.72 -7.99
N ASN A 114 -12.19 -4.75 -7.49
CA ASN A 114 -11.83 -5.36 -6.22
C ASN A 114 -10.49 -6.08 -6.32
N LEU A 115 -9.54 -5.68 -5.47
CA LEU A 115 -8.21 -6.29 -5.37
C LEU A 115 -8.30 -7.51 -4.45
N LYS A 116 -8.55 -8.69 -5.02
CA LYS A 116 -8.84 -9.93 -4.25
C LYS A 116 -7.74 -10.31 -3.25
N LEU A 117 -6.45 -10.11 -3.60
CA LEU A 117 -5.33 -10.46 -2.71
C LEU A 117 -5.23 -9.54 -1.48
N ILE A 118 -5.69 -8.29 -1.61
CA ILE A 118 -5.57 -7.27 -0.57
C ILE A 118 -6.92 -6.58 -0.31
N SER A 119 -8.02 -7.30 -0.44
CA SER A 119 -9.38 -6.73 -0.37
C SER A 119 -9.66 -5.93 0.92
N GLY A 120 -9.11 -6.34 2.05
CA GLY A 120 -9.24 -5.64 3.33
C GLY A 120 -8.20 -4.54 3.57
N PHE A 121 -7.27 -4.33 2.64
CA PHE A 121 -6.21 -3.36 2.82
C PHE A 121 -6.57 -1.94 2.35
N PRO A 122 -7.07 -1.71 1.11
CA PRO A 122 -7.55 -0.41 0.69
C PRO A 122 -8.91 -0.09 1.32
N PRO A 123 -9.29 1.21 1.37
CA PRO A 123 -10.65 1.60 1.71
C PRO A 123 -11.70 0.86 0.87
N PRO A 124 -12.90 0.63 1.39
CA PRO A 124 -13.97 -0.02 0.65
C PRO A 124 -14.42 0.80 -0.56
N LEU A 125 -15.13 0.17 -1.52
CA LEU A 125 -15.55 0.84 -2.76
C LEU A 125 -16.48 2.03 -2.52
N HIS A 126 -17.33 1.97 -1.49
CA HIS A 126 -18.22 3.10 -1.16
C HIS A 126 -17.47 4.33 -0.64
N TYR A 127 -16.21 4.19 -0.24
CA TYR A 127 -15.32 5.30 0.15
C TYR A 127 -14.54 5.86 -1.04
N SER A 128 -15.05 5.68 -2.26
CA SER A 128 -14.49 6.19 -3.50
C SER A 128 -15.02 7.60 -3.77
N ALA A 129 -14.15 8.46 -4.33
CA ALA A 129 -14.55 9.80 -4.78
C ALA A 129 -15.18 9.79 -6.18
N GLY A 130 -15.15 8.66 -6.89
CA GLY A 130 -15.71 8.57 -8.25
C GLY A 130 -14.91 9.31 -9.32
N TRP A 131 -13.61 9.54 -9.10
CA TRP A 131 -12.79 10.31 -10.04
C TRP A 131 -12.54 9.63 -11.38
N PHE A 132 -12.41 8.32 -11.38
CA PHE A 132 -12.01 7.54 -12.55
C PHE A 132 -13.04 6.50 -12.98
N TYR A 133 -14.00 6.17 -12.13
CA TYR A 133 -15.04 5.19 -12.38
C TYR A 133 -16.29 5.52 -11.56
N GLU A 134 -17.44 5.25 -12.15
CA GLU A 134 -18.69 5.32 -11.40
C GLU A 134 -18.73 4.15 -10.42
N VAL A 135 -18.94 4.47 -9.15
CA VAL A 135 -19.28 3.46 -8.16
C VAL A 135 -20.78 3.24 -8.30
N ASP A 136 -21.16 2.16 -8.98
CA ASP A 136 -22.55 1.70 -8.94
C ASP A 136 -22.91 1.56 -7.46
N GLY A 137 -23.61 2.61 -7.00
CA GLY A 137 -23.76 2.86 -5.60
C GLY A 137 -24.56 1.76 -4.99
N HIS A 138 -24.04 0.92 -4.37
CA HIS A 138 -24.76 0.60 -3.17
C HIS A 138 -24.22 -0.57 -2.41
N CYS A 139 -23.78 -1.64 -3.03
CA CYS A 139 -23.39 -2.78 -2.23
C CYS A 139 -22.28 -3.61 -2.83
N PRO A 140 -21.38 -4.13 -1.98
CA PRO A 140 -20.43 -5.12 -2.42
C PRO A 140 -21.16 -6.35 -2.98
N LEU A 141 -20.59 -6.95 -4.03
CA LEU A 141 -21.06 -8.21 -4.63
C LEU A 141 -22.38 -8.15 -5.42
N GLY A 142 -22.90 -6.98 -5.77
CA GLY A 142 -24.12 -6.85 -6.57
C GLY A 142 -25.39 -7.22 -5.80
N ILE A 143 -25.37 -7.08 -4.48
CA ILE A 143 -26.54 -7.27 -3.61
C ILE A 143 -27.33 -5.96 -3.58
N ASP A 144 -28.65 -6.03 -3.67
CA ASP A 144 -29.49 -4.87 -3.46
C ASP A 144 -29.44 -4.44 -2.00
N CYS A 145 -28.99 -3.21 -1.71
CA CYS A 145 -29.03 -2.67 -0.37
C CYS A 145 -29.58 -1.27 -0.31
N TYR A 146 -30.09 -0.94 0.82
CA TYR A 146 -30.75 0.34 1.10
C TYR A 146 -30.10 0.94 2.35
N LYS A 147 -29.77 2.23 2.30
CA LYS A 147 -29.29 2.97 3.47
C LYS A 147 -30.42 3.38 4.41
N ASP A 148 -31.62 3.41 3.91
CA ASP A 148 -32.84 3.75 4.62
C ASP A 148 -33.61 2.46 4.93
N PHE A 149 -33.87 2.22 6.22
CA PHE A 149 -34.53 1.02 6.68
C PHE A 149 -35.95 0.88 6.07
N ASP A 150 -36.72 1.95 6.05
CA ASP A 150 -38.12 1.89 5.59
C ASP A 150 -38.19 1.52 4.11
N LYS A 151 -37.36 2.13 3.28
CA LYS A 151 -37.26 1.83 1.84
C LYS A 151 -36.77 0.39 1.59
N GLY A 152 -35.79 -0.05 2.38
CA GLY A 152 -35.28 -1.42 2.29
C GLY A 152 -36.33 -2.44 2.68
N TRP A 153 -37.10 -2.14 3.71
CA TRP A 153 -38.19 -2.99 4.19
C TRP A 153 -39.33 -3.13 3.17
N GLU A 154 -39.80 -2.00 2.61
CA GLU A 154 -40.81 -2.01 1.56
C GLU A 154 -40.36 -2.80 0.32
N ALA A 155 -39.13 -2.58 -0.13
CA ALA A 155 -38.58 -3.31 -1.28
C ALA A 155 -38.46 -4.82 -1.02
N ALA A 156 -38.08 -5.22 0.18
CA ALA A 156 -37.99 -6.63 0.56
C ALA A 156 -39.37 -7.29 0.63
N GLN A 157 -40.35 -6.60 1.19
CA GLN A 157 -41.75 -7.09 1.20
C GLN A 157 -42.31 -7.25 -0.21
N ALA A 158 -42.06 -6.27 -1.10
CA ALA A 158 -42.48 -6.33 -2.50
C ALA A 158 -41.85 -7.51 -3.26
N GLN A 159 -40.61 -7.87 -2.92
CA GLN A 159 -39.88 -8.96 -3.57
C GLN A 159 -40.03 -10.32 -2.85
N GLY A 160 -40.59 -10.34 -1.67
CA GLY A 160 -40.69 -11.54 -0.84
C GLY A 160 -39.34 -12.12 -0.39
N LYS A 161 -38.32 -11.25 -0.28
CA LYS A 161 -36.95 -11.66 0.08
C LYS A 161 -36.66 -11.39 1.57
N PRO A 162 -35.82 -12.24 2.20
CA PRO A 162 -35.37 -12.00 3.58
C PRO A 162 -34.51 -10.72 3.64
N VAL A 163 -34.62 -9.98 4.74
CA VAL A 163 -33.82 -8.77 5.01
C VAL A 163 -32.69 -9.11 5.96
N MET A 164 -31.49 -8.66 5.62
CA MET A 164 -30.34 -8.64 6.52
C MET A 164 -30.06 -7.20 6.91
N ILE A 165 -30.01 -6.92 8.20
CA ILE A 165 -29.68 -5.59 8.72
C ILE A 165 -28.25 -5.62 9.22
N ASP A 166 -27.42 -4.72 8.72
CA ASP A 166 -26.05 -4.52 9.16
C ASP A 166 -25.95 -3.17 9.90
N PHE A 167 -25.46 -3.22 11.12
CA PHE A 167 -25.24 -2.03 11.95
C PHE A 167 -23.73 -1.72 11.95
N THR A 168 -23.29 -0.79 11.12
CA THR A 168 -21.92 -0.31 11.06
C THR A 168 -21.80 1.12 11.59
#